data_6b73415268520eeea700fb299db9369a
#
_entry.id   6b73415268520eeea700fb299db9369a
#
_cell.length_a   1.000
_cell.length_b   1.000
_cell.length_c   1.000
_cell.angle_alpha   90.00
_cell.angle_beta   90.00
_cell.angle_gamma   90.00
#
_symmetry.space_group_name_H-M   'P 1'
#
loop_
_entity.id
_entity.type
_entity.pdbx_description
1 polymer ?
#
loop_
_entity_poly.entity_id
_entity_poly.type
_entity_poly.pdbx_seq_one_letter_code
_entity_poly.pdbx_strand_id
1 'polypeptide(L)'
;MRTLSIFEPGKLVMEDTSYPVLTPGNAIVKIEMCGICGSDVTAYSGKNPTMRYPIHGLGHEGVGVIVEIGENDRNLKVGDRVALEPYVPDFSCHMCQESRFNNCAHLSVCGVHRDGMMTEYFSHPIALLYPLPGDMPWEKAALVEPLTIGLHGASRARVKAGEHVVIFGAGTIGLMAAFACRSYGATPILVDMVQPRLDFAKNELGMPYVYNSRNGGVEEFLSEITGGKLCEAMIDCTGAQPILGNMHNYVCHGGRIALVGWPHGEVTINQTRLMQKEIDICPSRNSCGKFPEAIGLLHKGELPIHKMLTKIIGLEQVEETIQDMMVNPGSYLKVVTRI
;
A
#
# COMPACT_ATOMS: atom_id res chain seq x y z
N MET A 1 -15.63 -23.81 -3.79
CA MET A 1 -15.54 -22.39 -4.16
C MET A 1 -14.25 -22.13 -4.92
N ARG A 2 -14.26 -21.23 -5.89
CA ARG A 2 -13.08 -20.93 -6.69
C ARG A 2 -12.06 -20.14 -5.88
N THR A 3 -10.80 -20.54 -5.95
CA THR A 3 -9.68 -19.92 -5.24
C THR A 3 -8.46 -19.89 -6.14
N LEU A 4 -7.84 -18.73 -6.30
CA LEU A 4 -6.61 -18.58 -7.10
C LEU A 4 -5.39 -18.67 -6.18
N SER A 5 -4.67 -19.79 -6.27
CA SER A 5 -3.60 -20.17 -5.36
C SER A 5 -2.23 -20.16 -6.02
N ILE A 6 -1.19 -20.01 -5.21
CA ILE A 6 0.20 -20.11 -5.62
C ILE A 6 0.91 -21.19 -4.80
N PHE A 7 1.33 -22.26 -5.45
CA PHE A 7 2.02 -23.40 -4.82
C PHE A 7 3.54 -23.26 -4.89
N GLU A 8 4.01 -22.63 -5.95
CA GLU A 8 5.43 -22.38 -6.23
C GLU A 8 5.56 -21.16 -7.14
N PRO A 9 6.74 -20.54 -7.23
CA PRO A 9 6.97 -19.43 -8.16
C PRO A 9 6.68 -19.79 -9.62
N GLY A 10 6.12 -18.84 -10.35
CA GLY A 10 5.89 -18.94 -11.80
C GLY A 10 4.60 -19.63 -12.22
N LYS A 11 3.74 -20.04 -11.26
CA LYS A 11 2.49 -20.70 -11.60
C LYS A 11 1.37 -20.38 -10.61
N LEU A 12 0.27 -19.83 -11.11
CA LEU A 12 -0.98 -19.74 -10.37
C LEU A 12 -1.89 -20.92 -10.76
N VAL A 13 -2.69 -21.39 -9.82
CA VAL A 13 -3.62 -22.48 -10.01
C VAL A 13 -5.00 -22.07 -9.53
N MET A 14 -5.98 -22.16 -10.41
CA MET A 14 -7.39 -22.08 -10.02
C MET A 14 -7.79 -23.42 -9.45
N GLU A 15 -8.17 -23.46 -8.17
CA GLU A 15 -8.60 -24.68 -7.49
C GLU A 15 -10.00 -24.52 -6.90
N ASP A 16 -10.65 -25.67 -6.68
CA ASP A 16 -11.89 -25.76 -5.94
C ASP A 16 -11.59 -26.07 -4.47
N THR A 17 -11.75 -25.09 -3.60
CA THR A 17 -11.55 -25.23 -2.15
C THR A 17 -12.90 -25.36 -1.42
N SER A 18 -12.86 -25.87 -0.19
CA SER A 18 -14.04 -25.95 0.68
C SER A 18 -14.49 -24.55 1.11
N TYR A 19 -15.79 -24.39 1.32
CA TYR A 19 -16.34 -23.20 1.95
C TYR A 19 -15.75 -23.03 3.37
N PRO A 20 -15.34 -21.81 3.77
CA PRO A 20 -14.70 -21.62 5.07
C PRO A 20 -15.68 -21.86 6.23
N VAL A 21 -15.16 -22.38 7.33
CA VAL A 21 -15.96 -22.61 8.55
C VAL A 21 -15.96 -21.34 9.39
N LEU A 22 -17.14 -20.89 9.82
CA LEU A 22 -17.25 -19.78 10.75
C LEU A 22 -16.68 -20.16 12.12
N THR A 23 -15.68 -19.41 12.57
CA THR A 23 -15.05 -19.60 13.87
C THR A 23 -15.31 -18.42 14.80
N PRO A 24 -15.28 -18.58 16.12
CA PRO A 24 -15.48 -17.47 17.07
C PRO A 24 -14.52 -16.32 16.80
N GLY A 25 -15.04 -15.08 16.78
CA GLY A 25 -14.25 -13.86 16.51
C GLY A 25 -14.01 -13.56 15.02
N ASN A 26 -14.41 -14.45 14.12
CA ASN A 26 -14.32 -14.25 12.68
C ASN A 26 -15.71 -14.01 12.05
N ALA A 27 -15.69 -13.44 10.84
CA ALA A 27 -16.79 -13.42 9.91
C ALA A 27 -16.40 -14.10 8.61
N ILE A 28 -17.36 -14.59 7.85
CA ILE A 28 -17.17 -15.04 6.47
C ILE A 28 -17.60 -13.88 5.56
N VAL A 29 -16.69 -13.46 4.70
CA VAL A 29 -16.90 -12.39 3.74
C VAL A 29 -16.91 -12.98 2.34
N LYS A 30 -17.96 -12.71 1.57
CA LYS A 30 -17.97 -12.91 0.11
C LYS A 30 -17.12 -11.81 -0.49
N ILE A 31 -16.00 -12.17 -1.10
CA ILE A 31 -15.11 -11.20 -1.74
C ILE A 31 -15.73 -10.76 -3.07
N GLU A 32 -15.81 -9.47 -3.28
CA GLU A 32 -16.30 -8.87 -4.52
C GLU A 32 -15.14 -8.42 -5.41
N MET A 33 -14.08 -7.87 -4.80
CA MET A 33 -12.87 -7.46 -5.51
C MET A 33 -11.62 -7.63 -4.65
N CYS A 34 -10.49 -7.89 -5.29
CA CYS A 34 -9.17 -7.88 -4.69
C CYS A 34 -8.16 -7.18 -5.59
N GLY A 35 -7.37 -6.25 -5.04
CA GLY A 35 -6.31 -5.59 -5.78
C GLY A 35 -5.08 -6.49 -5.98
N ILE A 36 -4.36 -6.28 -7.08
CA ILE A 36 -3.04 -6.87 -7.32
C ILE A 36 -1.97 -5.90 -6.85
N CYS A 37 -1.11 -6.36 -5.96
CA CYS A 37 0.02 -5.62 -5.40
C CYS A 37 1.34 -6.00 -6.07
N GLY A 38 2.35 -5.12 -5.98
CA GLY A 38 3.71 -5.47 -6.39
C GLY A 38 4.31 -6.67 -5.62
N SER A 39 3.85 -6.91 -4.39
CA SER A 39 4.23 -8.10 -3.61
C SER A 39 3.70 -9.41 -4.21
N ASP A 40 2.53 -9.40 -4.86
CA ASP A 40 2.00 -10.57 -5.57
C ASP A 40 2.85 -10.87 -6.81
N VAL A 41 3.29 -9.82 -7.52
CA VAL A 41 4.22 -9.93 -8.65
C VAL A 41 5.57 -10.50 -8.19
N THR A 42 6.10 -10.03 -7.06
CA THR A 42 7.37 -10.55 -6.51
C THR A 42 7.21 -11.95 -5.95
N ALA A 43 6.05 -12.31 -5.38
CA ALA A 43 5.73 -13.68 -5.01
C ALA A 43 5.70 -14.61 -6.23
N TYR A 44 4.97 -14.22 -7.28
CA TYR A 44 4.91 -14.99 -8.53
C TYR A 44 6.32 -15.20 -9.13
N SER A 45 7.17 -14.18 -9.13
CA SER A 45 8.54 -14.28 -9.65
C SER A 45 9.54 -14.99 -8.71
N GLY A 46 9.13 -15.44 -7.53
CA GLY A 46 10.01 -16.06 -6.53
C GLY A 46 10.97 -15.09 -5.83
N LYS A 47 10.76 -13.79 -5.98
CA LYS A 47 11.64 -12.74 -5.42
C LYS A 47 11.16 -12.18 -4.08
N ASN A 48 10.00 -12.63 -3.58
CA ASN A 48 9.50 -12.21 -2.27
C ASN A 48 10.12 -13.10 -1.17
N PRO A 49 11.07 -12.58 -0.35
CA PRO A 49 11.78 -13.40 0.63
C PRO A 49 10.92 -13.81 1.83
N THR A 50 9.74 -13.22 1.99
CA THR A 50 8.84 -13.49 3.12
C THR A 50 7.70 -14.42 2.74
N MET A 51 7.55 -14.74 1.45
CA MET A 51 6.47 -15.61 0.95
C MET A 51 6.58 -17.02 1.51
N ARG A 52 5.46 -17.59 1.94
CA ARG A 52 5.36 -18.94 2.47
C ARG A 52 4.48 -19.77 1.55
N TYR A 53 5.09 -20.47 0.60
CA TYR A 53 4.36 -21.39 -0.27
C TYR A 53 4.01 -22.70 0.45
N PRO A 54 2.85 -23.35 0.16
CA PRO A 54 1.77 -22.85 -0.69
C PRO A 54 0.90 -21.79 0.01
N ILE A 55 0.25 -20.93 -0.79
CA ILE A 55 -0.77 -19.98 -0.35
C ILE A 55 -2.04 -20.25 -1.14
N HIS A 56 -3.13 -20.54 -0.45
CA HIS A 56 -4.46 -20.63 -1.03
C HIS A 56 -5.13 -19.24 -1.02
N GLY A 57 -5.54 -18.78 -2.20
CA GLY A 57 -5.99 -17.40 -2.37
C GLY A 57 -4.84 -16.40 -2.28
N LEU A 58 -4.28 -16.00 -3.42
CA LEU A 58 -3.30 -14.94 -3.47
C LEU A 58 -3.97 -13.59 -3.13
N GLY A 59 -3.20 -12.53 -2.91
CA GLY A 59 -3.70 -11.17 -2.73
C GLY A 59 -4.16 -10.82 -1.32
N HIS A 60 -4.13 -9.51 -1.03
CA HIS A 60 -4.38 -8.97 0.32
C HIS A 60 -5.15 -7.64 0.32
N GLU A 61 -5.58 -7.14 -0.83
CA GLU A 61 -6.32 -5.88 -0.95
C GLU A 61 -7.82 -6.15 -1.20
N GLY A 62 -8.43 -6.96 -0.31
CA GLY A 62 -9.78 -7.48 -0.49
C GLY A 62 -10.88 -6.56 0.05
N VAL A 63 -12.01 -6.54 -0.67
CA VAL A 63 -13.27 -5.90 -0.26
C VAL A 63 -14.43 -6.83 -0.57
N GLY A 64 -15.48 -6.80 0.25
CA GLY A 64 -16.61 -7.71 0.06
C GLY A 64 -17.80 -7.44 0.96
N VAL A 65 -18.68 -8.45 1.05
CA VAL A 65 -19.91 -8.41 1.84
C VAL A 65 -19.87 -9.50 2.91
N ILE A 66 -20.20 -9.18 4.14
CA ILE A 66 -20.34 -10.16 5.22
C ILE A 66 -21.54 -11.06 4.90
N VAL A 67 -21.30 -12.37 4.83
CA VAL A 67 -22.35 -13.38 4.60
C VAL A 67 -22.65 -14.23 5.83
N GLU A 68 -21.67 -14.40 6.72
CA GLU A 68 -21.85 -15.04 8.02
C GLU A 68 -21.03 -14.29 9.09
N ILE A 69 -21.60 -14.11 10.27
CA ILE A 69 -20.93 -13.46 11.40
C ILE A 69 -21.58 -13.89 12.71
N GLY A 70 -20.75 -14.10 13.73
CA GLY A 70 -21.23 -14.34 15.10
C GLY A 70 -21.53 -13.04 15.86
N GLU A 71 -21.86 -13.17 17.15
CA GLU A 71 -21.98 -12.02 18.05
C GLU A 71 -20.69 -11.21 18.07
N ASN A 72 -20.83 -9.88 18.06
CA ASN A 72 -19.68 -8.99 18.05
C ASN A 72 -20.04 -7.62 18.66
N ASP A 73 -19.05 -6.93 19.19
CA ASP A 73 -19.13 -5.60 19.80
C ASP A 73 -18.99 -4.45 18.76
N ARG A 74 -18.74 -4.78 17.50
CA ARG A 74 -18.54 -3.79 16.42
C ARG A 74 -19.81 -3.43 15.65
N ASN A 75 -20.96 -3.98 16.05
CA ASN A 75 -22.25 -3.79 15.38
C ASN A 75 -22.25 -4.18 13.88
N LEU A 76 -21.31 -5.04 13.46
CA LEU A 76 -21.28 -5.58 12.11
C LEU A 76 -22.31 -6.70 11.97
N LYS A 77 -22.93 -6.80 10.80
CA LYS A 77 -23.98 -7.77 10.49
C LYS A 77 -23.88 -8.31 9.07
N VAL A 78 -24.58 -9.39 8.81
CA VAL A 78 -24.76 -9.93 7.46
C VAL A 78 -25.33 -8.84 6.53
N GLY A 79 -24.75 -8.74 5.36
CA GLY A 79 -25.07 -7.73 4.35
C GLY A 79 -24.20 -6.47 4.43
N ASP A 80 -23.44 -6.25 5.48
CA ASP A 80 -22.52 -5.12 5.55
C ASP A 80 -21.37 -5.26 4.56
N ARG A 81 -21.08 -4.17 3.87
CA ARG A 81 -19.96 -4.04 2.96
C ARG A 81 -18.71 -3.68 3.74
N VAL A 82 -17.59 -4.36 3.48
CA VAL A 82 -16.37 -4.20 4.27
C VAL A 82 -15.10 -4.18 3.42
N ALA A 83 -14.11 -3.41 3.87
CA ALA A 83 -12.71 -3.58 3.50
C ALA A 83 -12.01 -4.44 4.55
N LEU A 84 -11.11 -5.32 4.12
CA LEU A 84 -10.42 -6.26 4.99
C LEU A 84 -8.97 -5.78 5.21
N GLU A 85 -8.59 -5.55 6.48
CA GLU A 85 -7.20 -5.28 6.84
C GLU A 85 -6.39 -6.58 6.82
N PRO A 86 -5.41 -6.75 5.92
CA PRO A 86 -4.72 -8.03 5.73
C PRO A 86 -3.69 -8.37 6.81
N TYR A 87 -3.40 -7.46 7.71
CA TYR A 87 -2.33 -7.52 8.70
C TYR A 87 -2.84 -8.12 10.01
N VAL A 88 -2.82 -9.45 10.11
CA VAL A 88 -3.40 -10.18 11.24
C VAL A 88 -2.39 -10.29 12.38
N PRO A 89 -2.57 -9.55 13.50
CA PRO A 89 -1.71 -9.63 14.67
C PRO A 89 -2.09 -10.82 15.56
N ASP A 90 -1.28 -11.10 16.58
CA ASP A 90 -1.62 -12.08 17.62
C ASP A 90 -2.54 -11.53 18.72
N PHE A 91 -2.82 -10.22 18.71
CA PHE A 91 -3.61 -9.46 19.68
C PHE A 91 -3.11 -9.56 21.13
N SER A 92 -1.94 -10.16 21.41
CA SER A 92 -1.48 -10.46 22.76
C SER A 92 -0.10 -9.89 23.12
N CYS A 93 0.80 -9.70 22.13
CA CYS A 93 2.14 -9.20 22.40
C CYS A 93 2.13 -7.72 22.87
N HIS A 94 3.26 -7.27 23.40
CA HIS A 94 3.37 -5.89 23.95
C HIS A 94 2.99 -4.80 22.94
N MET A 95 3.31 -4.97 21.64
CA MET A 95 2.91 -4.02 20.62
C MET A 95 1.40 -4.01 20.38
N CYS A 96 0.75 -5.17 20.48
CA CYS A 96 -0.71 -5.26 20.40
C CYS A 96 -1.40 -4.59 21.59
N GLN A 97 -0.83 -4.71 22.81
CA GLN A 97 -1.33 -4.02 23.99
C GLN A 97 -1.22 -2.49 23.87
N GLU A 98 -0.23 -1.99 23.13
CA GLU A 98 -0.08 -0.58 22.78
C GLU A 98 -0.92 -0.16 21.55
N SER A 99 -1.79 -1.02 21.04
CA SER A 99 -2.59 -0.80 19.82
C SER A 99 -1.74 -0.55 18.55
N ARG A 100 -0.48 -0.98 18.56
CA ARG A 100 0.44 -0.90 17.43
C ARG A 100 0.49 -2.24 16.69
N PHE A 101 -0.66 -2.67 16.20
CA PHE A 101 -0.87 -3.98 15.58
C PHE A 101 0.04 -4.25 14.38
N ASN A 102 0.36 -3.24 13.60
CA ASN A 102 1.31 -3.33 12.49
C ASN A 102 2.74 -3.74 12.92
N ASN A 103 3.10 -3.55 14.18
CA ASN A 103 4.38 -3.92 14.77
C ASN A 103 4.31 -5.20 15.61
N CYS A 104 3.22 -5.96 15.50
CA CYS A 104 3.10 -7.26 16.18
C CYS A 104 4.30 -8.16 15.86
N ALA A 105 4.86 -8.79 16.90
CA ALA A 105 6.00 -9.70 16.76
C ALA A 105 5.65 -10.95 15.92
N HIS A 106 4.38 -11.37 15.96
CA HIS A 106 3.86 -12.54 15.27
C HIS A 106 2.91 -12.16 14.11
N LEU A 107 3.13 -11.00 13.51
CA LEU A 107 2.29 -10.50 12.42
C LEU A 107 2.25 -11.48 11.25
N SER A 108 1.05 -11.83 10.83
CA SER A 108 0.78 -12.65 9.67
C SER A 108 0.02 -11.85 8.61
N VAL A 109 0.50 -11.84 7.38
CA VAL A 109 -0.10 -11.08 6.27
C VAL A 109 -0.85 -12.05 5.36
N CYS A 110 -2.12 -11.76 5.08
CA CYS A 110 -2.93 -12.52 4.14
C CYS A 110 -2.29 -12.48 2.74
N GLY A 111 -2.34 -13.59 2.00
CA GLY A 111 -1.72 -13.70 0.68
C GLY A 111 -0.19 -13.76 0.66
N VAL A 112 0.47 -13.75 1.85
CA VAL A 112 1.94 -13.81 1.97
C VAL A 112 2.39 -14.85 2.98
N HIS A 113 1.89 -14.79 4.22
CA HIS A 113 2.25 -15.70 5.30
C HIS A 113 1.14 -16.73 5.60
N ARG A 114 -0.05 -16.46 5.12
CA ARG A 114 -1.27 -17.24 5.26
C ARG A 114 -2.15 -17.01 4.05
N ASP A 115 -3.22 -17.80 3.90
CA ASP A 115 -4.16 -17.70 2.80
C ASP A 115 -4.69 -16.29 2.62
N GLY A 116 -4.93 -15.89 1.37
CA GLY A 116 -5.31 -14.56 0.96
C GLY A 116 -6.71 -14.45 0.34
N MET A 117 -6.97 -13.35 -0.33
CA MET A 117 -8.32 -12.86 -0.62
C MET A 117 -8.76 -13.06 -2.09
N MET A 118 -7.93 -13.67 -2.97
CA MET A 118 -8.36 -14.05 -4.31
C MET A 118 -9.12 -15.37 -4.28
N THR A 119 -10.25 -15.37 -3.58
CA THR A 119 -11.17 -16.48 -3.35
C THR A 119 -12.59 -15.98 -3.21
N GLU A 120 -13.60 -16.79 -3.54
CA GLU A 120 -15.01 -16.36 -3.47
C GLU A 120 -15.47 -16.03 -2.04
N TYR A 121 -15.00 -16.79 -1.05
CA TYR A 121 -15.34 -16.56 0.37
C TYR A 121 -14.10 -16.65 1.24
N PHE A 122 -14.00 -15.75 2.19
CA PHE A 122 -12.84 -15.64 3.06
C PHE A 122 -13.25 -15.47 4.53
N SER A 123 -12.69 -16.29 5.42
CA SER A 123 -12.88 -16.16 6.87
C SER A 123 -11.84 -15.18 7.43
N HIS A 124 -12.31 -14.12 8.08
CA HIS A 124 -11.44 -13.04 8.56
C HIS A 124 -11.83 -12.54 9.95
N PRO A 125 -10.86 -12.12 10.81
CA PRO A 125 -11.16 -11.57 12.12
C PRO A 125 -12.08 -10.34 12.03
N ILE A 126 -13.15 -10.32 12.80
CA ILE A 126 -14.11 -9.20 12.86
C ILE A 126 -13.41 -7.89 13.22
N ALA A 127 -12.40 -7.95 14.09
CA ALA A 127 -11.61 -6.77 14.49
C ALA A 127 -10.90 -6.05 13.32
N LEU A 128 -10.67 -6.75 12.21
CA LEU A 128 -9.96 -6.26 11.01
C LEU A 128 -10.91 -6.01 9.82
N LEU A 129 -12.21 -5.93 10.06
CA LEU A 129 -13.22 -5.57 9.06
C LEU A 129 -13.62 -4.11 9.24
N TYR A 130 -13.58 -3.32 8.18
CA TYR A 130 -13.94 -1.90 8.19
C TYR A 130 -15.15 -1.65 7.29
N PRO A 131 -16.25 -1.14 7.85
CA PRO A 131 -17.47 -0.90 7.09
C PRO A 131 -17.23 0.14 5.99
N LEU A 132 -17.78 -0.15 4.81
CA LEU A 132 -17.77 0.72 3.64
C LEU A 132 -19.12 1.42 3.48
N PRO A 133 -19.16 2.68 3.02
CA PRO A 133 -20.39 3.33 2.60
C PRO A 133 -21.14 2.51 1.54
N GLY A 134 -22.47 2.43 1.66
CA GLY A 134 -23.29 1.59 0.80
C GLY A 134 -23.22 1.96 -0.70
N ASP A 135 -22.99 3.23 -0.99
CA ASP A 135 -22.89 3.81 -2.34
C ASP A 135 -21.46 3.83 -2.92
N MET A 136 -20.43 3.39 -2.15
CA MET A 136 -19.07 3.35 -2.65
C MET A 136 -18.89 2.26 -3.72
N PRO A 137 -18.46 2.57 -4.96
CA PRO A 137 -18.16 1.54 -5.96
C PRO A 137 -17.09 0.57 -5.48
N TRP A 138 -17.22 -0.72 -5.81
CA TRP A 138 -16.26 -1.76 -5.39
C TRP A 138 -14.85 -1.49 -5.89
N GLU A 139 -14.73 -1.01 -7.13
CA GLU A 139 -13.47 -0.63 -7.75
C GLU A 139 -12.73 0.45 -6.94
N LYS A 140 -13.50 1.37 -6.38
CA LYS A 140 -12.97 2.43 -5.52
C LYS A 140 -12.62 1.91 -4.12
N ALA A 141 -13.44 1.01 -3.60
CA ALA A 141 -13.22 0.38 -2.30
C ALA A 141 -11.93 -0.46 -2.29
N ALA A 142 -11.59 -1.15 -3.38
CA ALA A 142 -10.36 -1.92 -3.52
C ALA A 142 -9.07 -1.07 -3.47
N LEU A 143 -9.18 0.27 -3.51
CA LEU A 143 -8.05 1.19 -3.31
C LEU A 143 -7.82 1.55 -1.82
N VAL A 144 -8.65 1.07 -0.91
CA VAL A 144 -8.56 1.39 0.53
C VAL A 144 -7.25 0.92 1.10
N GLU A 145 -6.92 -0.37 0.95
CA GLU A 145 -5.70 -0.94 1.52
C GLU A 145 -4.44 -0.20 1.04
N PRO A 146 -4.13 -0.06 -0.27
CA PRO A 146 -2.93 0.62 -0.71
C PRO A 146 -2.88 2.11 -0.31
N LEU A 147 -4.03 2.78 -0.16
CA LEU A 147 -4.06 4.15 0.36
C LEU A 147 -3.63 4.21 1.83
N THR A 148 -3.96 3.18 2.63
CA THR A 148 -3.52 3.12 4.04
C THR A 148 -2.00 3.11 4.17
N ILE A 149 -1.29 2.50 3.23
CA ILE A 149 0.19 2.47 3.21
C ILE A 149 0.76 3.88 2.99
N GLY A 150 0.19 4.61 2.01
CA GLY A 150 0.57 6.01 1.77
C GLY A 150 0.28 6.93 2.96
N LEU A 151 -0.91 6.80 3.56
CA LEU A 151 -1.32 7.54 4.76
C LEU A 151 -0.40 7.23 5.95
N HIS A 152 -0.04 5.96 6.15
CA HIS A 152 0.87 5.59 7.23
C HIS A 152 2.27 6.16 6.98
N GLY A 153 2.80 6.10 5.75
CA GLY A 153 4.06 6.72 5.37
C GLY A 153 4.10 8.22 5.67
N ALA A 154 3.06 8.96 5.24
CA ALA A 154 2.93 10.40 5.52
C ALA A 154 2.83 10.69 7.02
N SER A 155 2.09 9.86 7.78
CA SER A 155 1.99 9.95 9.23
C SER A 155 3.34 9.69 9.92
N ARG A 156 4.13 8.72 9.44
CA ARG A 156 5.47 8.42 9.96
C ARG A 156 6.44 9.56 9.71
N ALA A 157 6.34 10.22 8.55
CA ALA A 157 7.09 11.45 8.25
C ALA A 157 6.54 12.67 9.01
N ARG A 158 5.46 12.53 9.78
CA ARG A 158 4.79 13.63 10.50
C ARG A 158 4.51 14.83 9.61
N VAL A 159 4.02 14.57 8.40
CA VAL A 159 3.70 15.59 7.39
C VAL A 159 2.69 16.59 7.93
N LYS A 160 2.94 17.88 7.69
CA LYS A 160 2.08 19.00 8.13
C LYS A 160 1.65 19.86 6.96
N ALA A 161 0.57 20.59 7.15
CA ALA A 161 0.10 21.56 6.17
C ALA A 161 1.18 22.62 5.87
N GLY A 162 1.30 22.98 4.59
CA GLY A 162 2.27 23.97 4.10
C GLY A 162 3.68 23.43 3.87
N GLU A 163 3.99 22.19 4.22
CA GLU A 163 5.30 21.58 3.99
C GLU A 163 5.47 21.10 2.55
N HIS A 164 6.71 21.11 2.06
CA HIS A 164 7.13 20.42 0.85
C HIS A 164 7.61 19.01 1.22
N VAL A 165 7.06 18.00 0.54
CA VAL A 165 7.38 16.62 0.80
C VAL A 165 7.89 15.96 -0.47
N VAL A 166 9.17 15.59 -0.52
CA VAL A 166 9.69 14.82 -1.65
C VAL A 166 9.33 13.35 -1.49
N ILE A 167 8.79 12.76 -2.56
CA ILE A 167 8.38 11.36 -2.61
C ILE A 167 9.14 10.67 -3.73
N PHE A 168 9.96 9.70 -3.37
CA PHE A 168 10.68 8.89 -4.35
C PHE A 168 9.86 7.66 -4.75
N GLY A 169 9.61 7.55 -6.05
CA GLY A 169 8.75 6.55 -6.67
C GLY A 169 7.36 7.09 -7.02
N ALA A 170 7.01 7.08 -8.31
CA ALA A 170 5.68 7.40 -8.82
C ALA A 170 4.87 6.13 -9.20
N GLY A 171 5.12 5.03 -8.50
CA GLY A 171 4.29 3.83 -8.51
C GLY A 171 3.06 3.99 -7.61
N THR A 172 2.29 2.91 -7.45
CA THR A 172 1.05 2.92 -6.65
C THR A 172 1.25 3.55 -5.27
N ILE A 173 2.22 3.07 -4.50
CA ILE A 173 2.41 3.53 -3.11
C ILE A 173 2.90 4.98 -3.05
N GLY A 174 3.81 5.39 -3.94
CA GLY A 174 4.26 6.78 -3.98
C GLY A 174 3.15 7.77 -4.34
N LEU A 175 2.27 7.40 -5.27
CA LEU A 175 1.09 8.21 -5.61
C LEU A 175 0.07 8.24 -4.45
N MET A 176 -0.14 7.12 -3.74
CA MET A 176 -0.96 7.10 -2.53
C MET A 176 -0.36 7.98 -1.42
N ALA A 177 0.97 7.97 -1.24
CA ALA A 177 1.65 8.87 -0.31
C ALA A 177 1.51 10.35 -0.73
N ALA A 178 1.55 10.64 -2.03
CA ALA A 178 1.32 12.00 -2.53
C ALA A 178 -0.12 12.48 -2.26
N PHE A 179 -1.12 11.62 -2.42
CA PHE A 179 -2.49 11.94 -2.04
C PHE A 179 -2.65 12.13 -0.53
N ALA A 180 -1.97 11.31 0.28
CA ALA A 180 -1.94 11.49 1.73
C ALA A 180 -1.33 12.85 2.12
N CYS A 181 -0.22 13.25 1.50
CA CYS A 181 0.39 14.57 1.72
C CYS A 181 -0.58 15.71 1.35
N ARG A 182 -1.27 15.60 0.19
CA ARG A 182 -2.28 16.60 -0.21
C ARG A 182 -3.45 16.66 0.76
N SER A 183 -3.92 15.54 1.26
CA SER A 183 -5.01 15.51 2.26
C SER A 183 -4.62 16.17 3.59
N TYR A 184 -3.32 16.18 3.91
CA TYR A 184 -2.77 16.89 5.08
C TYR A 184 -2.43 18.37 4.78
N GLY A 185 -2.70 18.86 3.58
CA GLY A 185 -2.41 20.24 3.17
C GLY A 185 -0.95 20.48 2.83
N ALA A 186 -0.15 19.44 2.61
CA ALA A 186 1.24 19.56 2.17
C ALA A 186 1.35 19.51 0.64
N THR A 187 2.48 19.96 0.13
CA THR A 187 2.82 19.97 -1.31
C THR A 187 3.74 18.82 -1.65
N PRO A 188 3.24 17.74 -2.31
CA PRO A 188 4.07 16.64 -2.73
C PRO A 188 4.92 17.01 -3.95
N ILE A 189 6.16 16.51 -3.97
CA ILE A 189 7.11 16.58 -5.08
C ILE A 189 7.48 15.16 -5.45
N LEU A 190 6.99 14.66 -6.58
CA LEU A 190 7.24 13.29 -7.02
C LEU A 190 8.52 13.18 -7.83
N VAL A 191 9.38 12.25 -7.47
CA VAL A 191 10.62 11.93 -8.18
C VAL A 191 10.62 10.47 -8.61
N ASP A 192 10.77 10.21 -9.91
CA ASP A 192 10.84 8.86 -10.47
C ASP A 192 11.79 8.85 -11.68
N MET A 193 12.16 7.67 -12.16
CA MET A 193 12.95 7.51 -13.40
C MET A 193 12.08 7.16 -14.62
N VAL A 194 10.78 6.90 -14.45
CA VAL A 194 9.85 6.46 -15.47
C VAL A 194 8.98 7.64 -15.90
N GLN A 195 9.34 8.28 -17.03
CA GLN A 195 8.67 9.50 -17.52
C GLN A 195 7.15 9.34 -17.67
N PRO A 196 6.60 8.27 -18.28
CA PRO A 196 5.14 8.10 -18.40
C PRO A 196 4.38 8.14 -17.06
N ARG A 197 4.97 7.65 -15.97
CA ARG A 197 4.37 7.73 -14.62
C ARG A 197 4.32 9.15 -14.11
N LEU A 198 5.37 9.93 -14.35
CA LEU A 198 5.44 11.35 -13.97
C LEU A 198 4.45 12.17 -14.78
N ASP A 199 4.34 11.91 -16.08
CA ASP A 199 3.38 12.59 -16.97
C ASP A 199 1.94 12.30 -16.53
N PHE A 200 1.62 11.06 -16.20
CA PHE A 200 0.33 10.67 -15.65
C PHE A 200 0.05 11.37 -14.31
N ALA A 201 1.03 11.36 -13.40
CA ALA A 201 0.90 12.02 -12.11
C ALA A 201 0.60 13.51 -12.25
N LYS A 202 1.29 14.19 -13.17
CA LYS A 202 1.11 15.62 -13.45
C LYS A 202 -0.22 15.92 -14.14
N ASN A 203 -0.49 15.24 -15.24
CA ASN A 203 -1.58 15.61 -16.15
C ASN A 203 -2.93 15.05 -15.71
N GLU A 204 -2.96 13.81 -15.17
CA GLU A 204 -4.18 13.13 -14.78
C GLU A 204 -4.51 13.24 -13.29
N LEU A 205 -3.48 13.25 -12.45
CA LEU A 205 -3.67 13.29 -11.00
C LEU A 205 -3.46 14.68 -10.41
N GLY A 206 -3.03 15.67 -11.22
CA GLY A 206 -2.83 17.05 -10.81
C GLY A 206 -1.74 17.22 -9.75
N MET A 207 -0.67 16.44 -9.83
CA MET A 207 0.47 16.60 -8.92
C MET A 207 1.25 17.88 -9.28
N PRO A 208 1.52 18.76 -8.32
CA PRO A 208 2.06 20.09 -8.61
C PRO A 208 3.48 20.02 -9.18
N TYR A 209 4.31 19.12 -8.64
CA TYR A 209 5.71 18.99 -9.01
C TYR A 209 6.07 17.53 -9.29
N VAL A 210 6.69 17.30 -10.43
CA VAL A 210 7.22 15.98 -10.84
C VAL A 210 8.61 16.16 -11.42
N TYR A 211 9.52 15.21 -11.17
CA TYR A 211 10.89 15.28 -11.68
C TYR A 211 11.43 13.92 -12.07
N ASN A 212 12.06 13.86 -13.24
CA ASN A 212 12.72 12.63 -13.71
C ASN A 212 14.17 12.60 -13.21
N SER A 213 14.46 11.69 -12.28
CA SER A 213 15.80 11.55 -11.68
C SER A 213 16.91 11.15 -12.67
N ARG A 214 16.55 10.64 -13.85
CA ARG A 214 17.55 10.36 -14.93
C ARG A 214 18.19 11.63 -15.49
N ASN A 215 17.55 12.78 -15.29
CA ASN A 215 18.12 14.06 -15.71
C ASN A 215 19.25 14.55 -14.77
N GLY A 216 19.51 13.83 -13.66
CA GLY A 216 20.40 14.33 -12.60
C GLY A 216 19.81 15.54 -11.86
N GLY A 217 20.56 16.18 -10.99
CA GLY A 217 20.18 17.47 -10.41
C GLY A 217 18.93 17.46 -9.52
N VAL A 218 18.60 16.33 -8.86
CA VAL A 218 17.42 16.24 -7.98
C VAL A 218 17.51 17.25 -6.83
N GLU A 219 18.69 17.41 -6.22
CA GLU A 219 18.89 18.36 -5.11
C GLU A 219 18.68 19.81 -5.56
N GLU A 220 19.22 20.16 -6.71
CA GLU A 220 19.07 21.49 -7.32
C GLU A 220 17.60 21.78 -7.63
N PHE A 221 16.88 20.82 -8.21
CA PHE A 221 15.45 20.95 -8.48
C PHE A 221 14.64 21.16 -7.19
N LEU A 222 14.92 20.39 -6.14
CA LEU A 222 14.27 20.55 -4.85
C LEU A 222 14.61 21.90 -4.21
N SER A 223 15.86 22.33 -4.31
CA SER A 223 16.32 23.62 -3.81
C SER A 223 15.60 24.79 -4.51
N GLU A 224 15.42 24.72 -5.83
CA GLU A 224 14.69 25.73 -6.60
C GLU A 224 13.23 25.86 -6.12
N ILE A 225 12.51 24.73 -6.00
CA ILE A 225 11.09 24.75 -5.57
C ILE A 225 10.92 25.26 -4.15
N THR A 226 11.88 24.96 -3.28
CA THR A 226 11.78 25.28 -1.84
C THR A 226 12.51 26.56 -1.43
N GLY A 227 12.98 27.35 -2.41
CA GLY A 227 13.71 28.60 -2.15
C GLY A 227 15.05 28.38 -1.42
N GLY A 228 15.75 27.30 -1.70
CA GLY A 228 17.05 26.94 -1.09
C GLY A 228 16.96 26.15 0.21
N LYS A 229 15.77 25.96 0.77
CA LYS A 229 15.57 25.31 2.08
C LYS A 229 15.65 23.80 2.03
N LEU A 230 15.27 23.17 0.91
CA LEU A 230 14.98 21.73 0.73
C LEU A 230 13.66 21.30 1.42
N CYS A 231 13.29 20.03 1.27
CA CYS A 231 12.00 19.52 1.75
C CYS A 231 11.99 19.30 3.26
N GLU A 232 10.88 19.59 3.92
CA GLU A 232 10.69 19.31 5.35
C GLU A 232 10.56 17.81 5.62
N ALA A 233 10.06 17.07 4.64
CA ALA A 233 9.95 15.61 4.75
C ALA A 233 10.28 14.91 3.43
N MET A 234 10.70 13.66 3.56
CA MET A 234 10.89 12.72 2.46
C MET A 234 10.11 11.43 2.75
N ILE A 235 9.51 10.86 1.70
CA ILE A 235 8.92 9.52 1.76
C ILE A 235 9.58 8.69 0.67
N ASP A 236 10.33 7.66 1.06
CA ASP A 236 10.88 6.71 0.09
C ASP A 236 9.91 5.54 -0.11
N CYS A 237 9.43 5.39 -1.35
CA CYS A 237 8.58 4.29 -1.77
C CYS A 237 9.30 3.31 -2.72
N THR A 238 10.61 3.45 -2.86
CA THR A 238 11.41 2.66 -3.83
C THR A 238 12.28 1.59 -3.17
N GLY A 239 12.82 1.86 -1.97
CA GLY A 239 13.85 1.04 -1.35
C GLY A 239 15.20 1.06 -2.11
N ALA A 240 15.39 1.99 -3.05
CA ALA A 240 16.58 2.03 -3.90
C ALA A 240 17.81 2.54 -3.16
N GLN A 241 18.87 1.75 -3.15
CA GLN A 241 20.13 2.08 -2.46
C GLN A 241 20.70 3.49 -2.81
N PRO A 242 20.71 3.94 -4.08
CA PRO A 242 21.23 5.28 -4.40
C PRO A 242 20.40 6.41 -3.78
N ILE A 243 19.09 6.22 -3.63
CA ILE A 243 18.18 7.19 -3.00
C ILE A 243 18.41 7.20 -1.51
N LEU A 244 18.40 6.04 -0.88
CA LEU A 244 18.56 5.90 0.57
C LEU A 244 19.94 6.34 1.04
N GLY A 245 21.00 6.06 0.28
CA GLY A 245 22.38 6.50 0.59
C GLY A 245 22.53 8.03 0.57
N ASN A 246 21.74 8.72 -0.25
CA ASN A 246 21.77 10.18 -0.43
C ASN A 246 20.59 10.93 0.20
N MET A 247 19.74 10.25 0.97
CA MET A 247 18.49 10.82 1.51
C MET A 247 18.69 12.12 2.31
N HIS A 248 19.85 12.29 2.94
CA HIS A 248 20.23 13.49 3.69
C HIS A 248 20.36 14.76 2.83
N ASN A 249 20.54 14.60 1.51
CA ASN A 249 20.61 15.71 0.57
C ASN A 249 19.25 16.28 0.16
N TYR A 250 18.17 15.53 0.39
CA TYR A 250 16.83 15.89 -0.10
C TYR A 250 15.97 16.63 0.94
N VAL A 251 16.40 16.60 2.21
CA VAL A 251 15.66 17.24 3.30
C VAL A 251 16.44 18.37 3.96
N CYS A 252 15.70 19.31 4.52
CA CYS A 252 16.27 20.44 5.27
C CYS A 252 16.85 20.00 6.63
N HIS A 253 17.45 20.94 7.38
CA HIS A 253 17.80 20.73 8.79
C HIS A 253 16.53 20.47 9.61
N GLY A 254 16.57 19.49 10.53
CA GLY A 254 15.41 18.99 11.26
C GLY A 254 14.41 18.22 10.38
N GLY A 255 14.82 17.80 9.19
CA GLY A 255 13.99 17.06 8.25
C GLY A 255 13.62 15.66 8.73
N ARG A 256 12.60 15.08 8.13
CA ARG A 256 12.06 13.76 8.51
C ARG A 256 11.95 12.87 7.28
N ILE A 257 12.36 11.61 7.42
CA ILE A 257 12.40 10.63 6.32
C ILE A 257 11.59 9.41 6.71
N ALA A 258 10.52 9.13 5.99
CA ALA A 258 9.79 7.87 6.11
C ALA A 258 10.30 6.85 5.10
N LEU A 259 10.67 5.66 5.58
CA LEU A 259 11.08 4.53 4.74
C LEU A 259 9.89 3.59 4.59
N VAL A 260 9.30 3.55 3.38
CA VAL A 260 8.14 2.72 3.03
C VAL A 260 8.56 1.59 2.07
N GLY A 261 9.42 1.89 1.11
CA GLY A 261 9.95 0.92 0.16
C GLY A 261 10.88 -0.09 0.83
N TRP A 262 10.74 -1.38 0.49
CA TRP A 262 11.64 -2.42 0.99
C TRP A 262 12.96 -2.39 0.22
N PRO A 263 14.11 -2.28 0.91
CA PRO A 263 15.41 -2.24 0.24
C PRO A 263 15.82 -3.63 -0.26
N HIS A 264 16.51 -3.65 -1.39
CA HIS A 264 17.13 -4.85 -1.94
C HIS A 264 18.60 -4.95 -1.46
N GLY A 265 18.79 -5.30 -0.19
CA GLY A 265 20.10 -5.46 0.44
C GLY A 265 20.46 -4.32 1.40
N GLU A 266 21.72 -4.29 1.84
CA GLU A 266 22.24 -3.31 2.77
C GLU A 266 22.38 -1.92 2.14
N VAL A 267 22.15 -0.89 2.95
CA VAL A 267 22.26 0.51 2.53
C VAL A 267 23.30 1.22 3.39
N THR A 268 24.30 1.80 2.76
CA THR A 268 25.27 2.67 3.43
C THR A 268 24.71 4.08 3.56
N ILE A 269 24.71 4.62 4.76
CA ILE A 269 24.21 5.96 5.07
C ILE A 269 25.34 6.87 5.56
N ASN A 270 25.26 8.16 5.28
CA ASN A 270 26.20 9.16 5.78
C ASN A 270 25.75 9.67 7.16
N GLN A 271 26.17 8.97 8.23
CA GLN A 271 25.80 9.31 9.60
C GLN A 271 26.18 10.74 9.97
N THR A 272 27.35 11.23 9.56
CA THR A 272 27.80 12.60 9.85
C THR A 272 26.81 13.63 9.32
N ARG A 273 26.32 13.46 8.11
CA ARG A 273 25.33 14.37 7.52
C ARG A 273 23.96 14.31 8.21
N LEU A 274 23.54 13.11 8.63
CA LEU A 274 22.32 12.96 9.42
C LEU A 274 22.40 13.71 10.74
N MET A 275 23.54 13.59 11.44
CA MET A 275 23.78 14.31 12.70
C MET A 275 23.87 15.82 12.51
N GLN A 276 24.59 16.30 11.48
CA GLN A 276 24.72 17.72 11.20
C GLN A 276 23.39 18.41 10.91
N LYS A 277 22.45 17.69 10.30
CA LYS A 277 21.11 18.20 9.97
C LYS A 277 20.05 17.81 11.00
N GLU A 278 20.38 17.00 12.00
CA GLU A 278 19.43 16.44 13.00
C GLU A 278 18.20 15.78 12.31
N ILE A 279 18.47 14.86 11.38
CA ILE A 279 17.44 14.21 10.57
C ILE A 279 16.85 13.01 11.28
N ASP A 280 15.53 12.96 11.37
CA ASP A 280 14.78 11.79 11.83
C ASP A 280 14.57 10.78 10.72
N ILE A 281 14.93 9.51 10.96
CA ILE A 281 14.59 8.40 10.07
C ILE A 281 13.51 7.54 10.72
N CYS A 282 12.38 7.42 10.04
CA CYS A 282 11.15 6.82 10.56
C CYS A 282 10.71 5.65 9.66
N PRO A 283 11.08 4.40 9.94
CA PRO A 283 10.53 3.26 9.19
C PRO A 283 9.01 3.20 9.26
N SER A 284 8.38 2.87 8.14
CA SER A 284 6.94 2.70 8.00
C SER A 284 6.63 1.26 7.62
N ARG A 285 5.89 0.54 8.46
CA ARG A 285 5.53 -0.85 8.21
C ARG A 285 4.02 -0.98 8.04
N ASN A 286 3.56 -1.45 6.89
CA ASN A 286 2.15 -1.73 6.61
C ASN A 286 1.24 -0.50 6.88
N SER A 287 0.04 -0.74 7.42
CA SER A 287 -0.86 0.31 7.91
C SER A 287 -1.03 0.21 9.43
N CYS A 288 -1.38 1.31 10.06
CA CYS A 288 -1.69 1.34 11.49
C CYS A 288 -2.92 2.23 11.71
N GLY A 289 -4.11 1.62 11.85
CA GLY A 289 -5.35 2.34 12.11
C GLY A 289 -5.78 3.32 11.00
N LYS A 290 -5.30 3.13 9.75
CA LYS A 290 -5.54 4.07 8.64
C LYS A 290 -6.75 3.71 7.76
N PHE A 291 -7.38 2.58 7.97
CA PHE A 291 -8.55 2.15 7.17
C PHE A 291 -9.71 3.16 7.23
N PRO A 292 -10.17 3.64 8.40
CA PRO A 292 -11.25 4.64 8.45
C PRO A 292 -10.91 5.93 7.72
N GLU A 293 -9.66 6.41 7.84
CA GLU A 293 -9.19 7.61 7.15
C GLU A 293 -9.18 7.41 5.62
N ALA A 294 -8.66 6.27 5.15
CA ALA A 294 -8.62 5.93 3.73
C ALA A 294 -10.03 5.81 3.12
N ILE A 295 -10.95 5.14 3.81
CA ILE A 295 -12.35 5.02 3.40
C ILE A 295 -12.98 6.40 3.28
N GLY A 296 -12.81 7.27 4.29
CA GLY A 296 -13.33 8.63 4.28
C GLY A 296 -12.81 9.47 3.12
N LEU A 297 -11.51 9.42 2.82
CA LEU A 297 -10.91 10.16 1.71
C LEU A 297 -11.40 9.65 0.34
N LEU A 298 -11.48 8.34 0.17
CA LEU A 298 -12.01 7.75 -1.05
C LEU A 298 -13.49 8.07 -1.23
N HIS A 299 -14.30 7.99 -0.19
CA HIS A 299 -15.72 8.26 -0.27
C HIS A 299 -16.02 9.74 -0.64
N LYS A 300 -15.36 10.70 0.01
CA LYS A 300 -15.48 12.11 -0.32
C LYS A 300 -15.18 12.42 -1.79
N GLY A 301 -14.21 11.73 -2.38
CA GLY A 301 -13.88 11.85 -3.80
C GLY A 301 -13.23 13.18 -4.21
N GLU A 302 -12.72 13.96 -3.27
CA GLU A 302 -12.05 15.24 -3.52
C GLU A 302 -10.71 15.07 -4.26
N LEU A 303 -10.06 13.92 -4.07
CA LEU A 303 -8.81 13.57 -4.74
C LEU A 303 -9.08 12.52 -5.84
N PRO A 304 -8.44 12.62 -7.01
CA PRO A 304 -8.70 11.74 -8.15
C PRO A 304 -8.01 10.37 -8.01
N ILE A 305 -8.06 9.76 -6.81
CA ILE A 305 -7.38 8.49 -6.49
C ILE A 305 -7.89 7.35 -7.38
N HIS A 306 -9.18 7.37 -7.73
CA HIS A 306 -9.82 6.37 -8.59
C HIS A 306 -9.20 6.30 -10.00
N LYS A 307 -8.60 7.39 -10.49
CA LYS A 307 -7.89 7.41 -11.78
C LYS A 307 -6.64 6.51 -11.80
N MET A 308 -6.14 6.08 -10.64
CA MET A 308 -5.03 5.13 -10.57
C MET A 308 -5.41 3.72 -11.01
N LEU A 309 -6.72 3.42 -11.07
CA LEU A 309 -7.20 2.12 -11.51
C LEU A 309 -6.94 1.97 -13.02
N THR A 310 -5.94 1.18 -13.37
CA THR A 310 -5.50 0.99 -14.76
C THR A 310 -6.34 -0.08 -15.47
N LYS A 311 -6.70 -1.16 -14.74
CA LYS A 311 -7.40 -2.30 -15.33
C LYS A 311 -8.27 -3.01 -14.30
N ILE A 312 -9.43 -3.48 -14.74
CA ILE A 312 -10.29 -4.41 -13.98
C ILE A 312 -10.33 -5.71 -14.77
N ILE A 313 -10.08 -6.83 -14.13
CA ILE A 313 -9.97 -8.15 -14.75
C ILE A 313 -10.82 -9.18 -14.00
N GLY A 314 -11.05 -10.34 -14.61
CA GLY A 314 -11.55 -11.52 -13.93
C GLY A 314 -10.42 -12.30 -13.23
N LEU A 315 -10.80 -13.19 -12.33
CA LEU A 315 -9.86 -14.03 -11.57
C LEU A 315 -8.97 -14.87 -12.47
N GLU A 316 -9.50 -15.35 -13.58
CA GLU A 316 -8.82 -16.17 -14.59
C GLU A 316 -7.71 -15.42 -15.36
N GLN A 317 -7.75 -14.09 -15.35
CA GLN A 317 -6.80 -13.23 -16.08
C GLN A 317 -5.63 -12.76 -15.19
N VAL A 318 -5.61 -13.13 -13.92
CA VAL A 318 -4.62 -12.62 -12.95
C VAL A 318 -3.22 -13.05 -13.34
N GLU A 319 -3.00 -14.33 -13.71
CA GLU A 319 -1.67 -14.83 -14.06
C GLU A 319 -1.08 -14.13 -15.28
N GLU A 320 -1.85 -14.05 -16.37
CA GLU A 320 -1.43 -13.34 -17.59
C GLU A 320 -1.12 -11.86 -17.29
N THR A 321 -1.97 -11.23 -16.46
CA THR A 321 -1.77 -9.82 -16.10
C THR A 321 -0.51 -9.64 -15.25
N ILE A 322 -0.21 -10.51 -14.29
CA ILE A 322 1.03 -10.47 -13.52
C ILE A 322 2.25 -10.64 -14.43
N GLN A 323 2.19 -11.56 -15.40
CA GLN A 323 3.26 -11.74 -16.37
C GLN A 323 3.48 -10.47 -17.21
N ASP A 324 2.42 -9.83 -17.67
CA ASP A 324 2.52 -8.56 -18.38
C ASP A 324 3.05 -7.41 -17.50
N MET A 325 2.62 -7.34 -16.24
CA MET A 325 3.17 -6.37 -15.26
C MET A 325 4.68 -6.53 -15.05
N MET A 326 5.22 -7.76 -15.15
CA MET A 326 6.65 -8.03 -15.05
C MET A 326 7.43 -7.51 -16.27
N VAL A 327 6.85 -7.60 -17.46
CA VAL A 327 7.46 -7.17 -18.73
C VAL A 327 7.27 -5.66 -18.93
N ASN A 328 6.10 -5.15 -18.61
CA ASN A 328 5.66 -3.78 -18.86
C ASN A 328 5.27 -3.04 -17.56
N PRO A 329 6.17 -2.91 -16.56
CA PRO A 329 5.84 -2.36 -15.25
C PRO A 329 5.41 -0.89 -15.27
N GLY A 330 5.73 -0.16 -16.36
CA GLY A 330 5.33 1.23 -16.56
C GLY A 330 3.86 1.40 -16.99
N SER A 331 3.23 0.34 -17.49
CA SER A 331 1.86 0.38 -18.04
C SER A 331 0.78 0.22 -16.97
N TYR A 332 1.15 -0.15 -15.75
CA TYR A 332 0.22 -0.45 -14.68
C TYR A 332 0.50 0.40 -13.43
N LEU A 333 -0.56 0.99 -12.88
CA LEU A 333 -0.54 1.58 -11.53
C LEU A 333 -1.29 0.67 -10.56
N LYS A 334 -2.60 0.50 -10.76
CA LYS A 334 -3.38 -0.44 -9.96
C LYS A 334 -4.27 -1.31 -10.85
N VAL A 335 -4.18 -2.60 -10.64
CA VAL A 335 -5.08 -3.59 -11.23
C VAL A 335 -5.93 -4.19 -10.12
N VAL A 336 -7.21 -4.38 -10.40
CA VAL A 336 -8.16 -5.01 -9.47
C VAL A 336 -8.81 -6.20 -10.16
N THR A 337 -8.89 -7.32 -9.47
CA THR A 337 -9.62 -8.49 -9.96
C THR A 337 -11.00 -8.57 -9.33
N ARG A 338 -12.00 -8.86 -10.16
CA ARG A 338 -13.36 -9.23 -9.74
C ARG A 338 -13.38 -10.73 -9.46
N ILE A 339 -13.95 -11.10 -8.32
CA ILE A 339 -14.01 -12.48 -7.84
C ILE A 339 -15.34 -13.15 -8.22
#